data_cae1dbcab542143778bccf91e9033ccc
#
_entry.id   cae1dbcab542143778bccf91e9033ccc
#
_cell.length_a   1.000
_cell.length_b   1.000
_cell.length_c   1.000
_cell.angle_alpha   90.00
_cell.angle_beta   90.00
_cell.angle_gamma   90.00
#
_symmetry.space_group_name_H-M   'P 1'
#
loop_
_entity.id
_entity.type
_entity.pdbx_description
1 polymer ?
#
loop_
_entity_poly.entity_id
_entity_poly.type
_entity_poly.pdbx_seq_one_letter_code
_entity_poly.pdbx_strand_id
1 'polypeptide(L)'
;MAQLICENLTLGYNSNIVLENVSFSVEKGDYLCIIGENGSGKTTLMKTILRLQKPLEGQISTGDGVLPDEIGYLPQQTQVQRDFPASVWEIVLSGCQSRCGRRPFYNKEEKQLAQEAMKRMEIETLSKRCYRELSGGQQQRVLLARALCAAQKMLLLDEPVSGLDPSVTQEMYELIEQLHKDGITIMMITHDVEAAKKYATKILKVQDKTAIFVSRDQLEEI
;
A
#
# COMPACT_ATOMS: atom_id res chain seq x y z
N MET A 1 -19.38 0.70 -5.49
CA MET A 1 -19.58 -0.45 -4.57
C MET A 1 -18.34 -0.55 -3.69
N ALA A 2 -18.54 -0.89 -2.41
CA ALA A 2 -17.44 -1.02 -1.48
C ALA A 2 -16.52 -2.19 -1.88
N GLN A 3 -15.23 -1.93 -1.94
CA GLN A 3 -14.18 -2.92 -2.20
C GLN A 3 -13.62 -3.50 -0.91
N LEU A 4 -13.69 -2.72 0.18
CA LEU A 4 -13.28 -3.14 1.52
C LEU A 4 -14.29 -2.59 2.53
N ILE A 5 -14.70 -3.42 3.47
CA ILE A 5 -15.59 -3.05 4.58
C ILE A 5 -14.97 -3.55 5.87
N CYS A 6 -14.77 -2.64 6.80
CA CYS A 6 -14.30 -2.90 8.16
C CYS A 6 -15.45 -2.60 9.12
N GLU A 7 -15.82 -3.55 9.98
CA GLU A 7 -16.96 -3.44 10.89
C GLU A 7 -16.54 -3.74 12.33
N ASN A 8 -16.69 -2.74 13.19
CA ASN A 8 -16.45 -2.83 14.64
C ASN A 8 -15.09 -3.46 15.00
N LEU A 9 -14.04 -3.09 14.27
CA LEU A 9 -12.72 -3.67 14.45
C LEU A 9 -12.10 -3.23 15.77
N THR A 10 -11.71 -4.20 16.58
CA THR A 10 -10.81 -4.01 17.71
C THR A 10 -9.49 -4.71 17.41
N LEU A 11 -8.40 -3.97 17.42
CA LEU A 11 -7.07 -4.42 17.02
C LEU A 11 -6.07 -4.28 18.17
N GLY A 12 -5.17 -5.25 18.28
CA GLY A 12 -4.15 -5.21 19.33
C GLY A 12 -3.22 -6.41 19.29
N TYR A 13 -2.32 -6.44 20.27
CA TYR A 13 -1.37 -7.53 20.50
C TYR A 13 -1.60 -8.07 21.93
N ASN A 14 -1.92 -9.35 22.06
CA ASN A 14 -2.26 -9.97 23.35
C ASN A 14 -3.40 -9.20 24.04
N SER A 15 -3.15 -8.62 25.21
CA SER A 15 -4.12 -7.82 25.98
C SER A 15 -4.03 -6.30 25.71
N ASN A 16 -3.10 -5.86 24.86
CA ASN A 16 -2.91 -4.43 24.59
C ASN A 16 -3.70 -4.01 23.36
N ILE A 17 -4.82 -3.31 23.57
CA ILE A 17 -5.68 -2.76 22.51
C ILE A 17 -5.04 -1.50 21.95
N VAL A 18 -4.87 -1.49 20.63
CA VAL A 18 -4.28 -0.38 19.85
C VAL A 18 -5.36 0.43 19.15
N LEU A 19 -6.37 -0.24 18.60
CA LEU A 19 -7.56 0.39 18.01
C LEU A 19 -8.81 -0.31 18.51
N GLU A 20 -9.88 0.45 18.72
CA GLU A 20 -11.11 -0.03 19.31
C GLU A 20 -12.33 0.46 18.52
N ASN A 21 -13.23 -0.46 18.20
CA ASN A 21 -14.51 -0.20 17.55
C ASN A 21 -14.41 0.64 16.26
N VAL A 22 -13.44 0.33 15.39
CA VAL A 22 -13.22 1.05 14.14
C VAL A 22 -14.08 0.48 13.03
N SER A 23 -14.90 1.32 12.40
CA SER A 23 -15.74 0.95 11.25
C SER A 23 -15.57 1.96 10.11
N PHE A 24 -15.27 1.44 8.90
CA PHE A 24 -15.18 2.26 7.69
C PHE A 24 -15.29 1.39 6.44
N SER A 25 -15.52 2.05 5.29
CA SER A 25 -15.52 1.40 3.98
C SER A 25 -14.68 2.16 2.97
N VAL A 26 -14.10 1.39 2.03
CA VAL A 26 -13.36 1.91 0.88
C VAL A 26 -14.10 1.52 -0.37
N GLU A 27 -14.50 2.52 -1.14
CA GLU A 27 -15.21 2.36 -2.41
C GLU A 27 -14.21 2.23 -3.56
N LYS A 28 -14.68 1.68 -4.68
CA LYS A 28 -13.92 1.69 -5.92
C LYS A 28 -13.57 3.12 -6.34
N GLY A 29 -12.29 3.36 -6.62
CA GLY A 29 -11.79 4.67 -7.01
C GLY A 29 -11.58 5.64 -5.85
N ASP A 30 -11.63 5.17 -4.60
CA ASP A 30 -11.18 5.99 -3.47
C ASP A 30 -9.65 6.09 -3.44
N TYR A 31 -9.17 7.27 -3.05
CA TYR A 31 -7.83 7.49 -2.57
C TYR A 31 -7.92 7.80 -1.07
N LEU A 32 -7.84 6.75 -0.24
CA LEU A 32 -7.92 6.88 1.21
C LEU A 32 -6.53 7.10 1.81
N CYS A 33 -6.30 8.26 2.43
CA CYS A 33 -5.14 8.48 3.29
C CYS A 33 -5.47 8.17 4.75
N ILE A 34 -4.61 7.39 5.40
CA ILE A 34 -4.66 7.08 6.83
C ILE A 34 -3.56 7.90 7.51
N ILE A 35 -3.95 8.84 8.36
CA ILE A 35 -3.05 9.72 9.09
C ILE A 35 -3.16 9.51 10.61
N GLY A 36 -2.14 9.88 11.34
CA GLY A 36 -2.11 9.78 12.81
C GLY A 36 -0.69 9.65 13.34
N GLU A 37 -0.52 9.75 14.64
CA GLU A 37 0.78 9.68 15.32
C GLU A 37 1.47 8.32 15.15
N ASN A 38 2.78 8.29 15.41
CA ASN A 38 3.53 7.04 15.45
C ASN A 38 3.02 6.16 16.61
N GLY A 39 2.83 4.87 16.32
CA GLY A 39 2.28 3.93 17.30
C GLY A 39 0.76 3.96 17.46
N SER A 40 0.03 4.81 16.74
CA SER A 40 -1.44 4.89 16.84
C SER A 40 -2.19 3.67 16.30
N GLY A 41 -1.51 2.71 15.63
CA GLY A 41 -2.13 1.49 15.13
C GLY A 41 -2.34 1.41 13.61
N LYS A 42 -1.90 2.40 12.84
CA LYS A 42 -2.06 2.44 11.37
C LYS A 42 -1.50 1.19 10.68
N THR A 43 -0.27 0.82 10.98
CA THR A 43 0.37 -0.39 10.41
C THR A 43 -0.33 -1.67 10.92
N THR A 44 -0.84 -1.69 12.16
CA THR A 44 -1.64 -2.81 12.67
C THR A 44 -2.94 -2.97 11.89
N LEU A 45 -3.64 -1.85 11.62
CA LEU A 45 -4.82 -1.84 10.77
C LEU A 45 -4.51 -2.38 9.36
N MET A 46 -3.44 -1.90 8.74
CA MET A 46 -3.00 -2.37 7.42
C MET A 46 -2.72 -3.87 7.40
N LYS A 47 -1.97 -4.38 8.39
CA LYS A 47 -1.67 -5.82 8.52
C LYS A 47 -2.94 -6.66 8.72
N THR A 48 -3.93 -6.13 9.44
CA THR A 48 -5.21 -6.83 9.66
C THR A 48 -6.02 -6.88 8.36
N ILE A 49 -6.06 -5.80 7.59
CA ILE A 49 -6.71 -5.76 6.26
C ILE A 49 -6.07 -6.79 5.32
N LEU A 50 -4.75 -6.92 5.35
CA LEU A 50 -3.99 -7.91 4.57
C LEU A 50 -4.09 -9.33 5.12
N ARG A 51 -4.87 -9.56 6.19
CA ARG A 51 -5.02 -10.85 6.88
C ARG A 51 -3.69 -11.43 7.42
N LEU A 52 -2.67 -10.58 7.58
CA LEU A 52 -1.40 -10.93 8.23
C LEU A 52 -1.54 -11.01 9.76
N GLN A 53 -2.60 -10.40 10.29
CA GLN A 53 -3.00 -10.43 11.70
C GLN A 53 -4.51 -10.55 11.78
N LYS A 54 -5.03 -11.30 12.76
CA LYS A 54 -6.46 -11.38 13.02
C LYS A 54 -6.88 -10.20 13.90
N PRO A 55 -8.08 -9.61 13.68
CA PRO A 55 -8.65 -8.68 14.64
C PRO A 55 -8.98 -9.41 15.95
N LEU A 56 -8.99 -8.68 17.06
CA LEU A 56 -9.48 -9.19 18.35
C LEU A 56 -11.02 -9.30 18.33
N GLU A 57 -11.68 -8.30 17.73
CA GLU A 57 -13.13 -8.26 17.51
C GLU A 57 -13.45 -7.60 16.18
N GLY A 58 -14.69 -7.80 15.71
CA GLY A 58 -15.15 -7.27 14.43
C GLY A 58 -14.77 -8.13 13.24
N GLN A 59 -15.03 -7.63 12.05
CA GLN A 59 -14.77 -8.38 10.82
C GLN A 59 -14.34 -7.47 9.67
N ILE A 60 -13.59 -8.06 8.73
CA ILE A 60 -13.18 -7.45 7.48
C ILE A 60 -13.71 -8.26 6.33
N SER A 61 -14.45 -7.62 5.44
CA SER A 61 -14.95 -8.21 4.21
C SER A 61 -14.47 -7.43 2.99
N THR A 62 -14.29 -8.15 1.89
CA THR A 62 -13.97 -7.56 0.58
C THR A 62 -15.18 -7.71 -0.33
N GLY A 63 -15.43 -6.72 -1.16
CA GLY A 63 -16.53 -6.68 -2.13
C GLY A 63 -16.06 -6.28 -3.53
N ASP A 64 -16.99 -6.07 -4.43
CA ASP A 64 -16.72 -5.67 -5.84
C ASP A 64 -15.68 -6.58 -6.56
N GLY A 65 -15.68 -7.88 -6.18
CA GLY A 65 -14.78 -8.88 -6.73
C GLY A 65 -13.29 -8.65 -6.39
N VAL A 66 -12.98 -7.97 -5.30
CA VAL A 66 -11.62 -7.89 -4.75
C VAL A 66 -11.34 -9.14 -3.92
N LEU A 67 -10.33 -9.90 -4.31
CA LEU A 67 -9.83 -11.01 -3.51
C LEU A 67 -8.66 -10.53 -2.64
N PRO A 68 -8.51 -11.03 -1.42
CA PRO A 68 -7.46 -10.57 -0.51
C PRO A 68 -6.04 -10.73 -1.03
N ASP A 69 -5.78 -11.76 -1.84
CA ASP A 69 -4.51 -12.06 -2.50
C ASP A 69 -4.26 -11.23 -3.78
N GLU A 70 -5.25 -10.43 -4.19
CA GLU A 70 -5.18 -9.49 -5.31
C GLU A 70 -4.98 -8.04 -4.85
N ILE A 71 -4.82 -7.82 -3.56
CA ILE A 71 -4.45 -6.53 -2.99
C ILE A 71 -2.94 -6.39 -3.06
N GLY A 72 -2.47 -5.40 -3.81
CA GLY A 72 -1.04 -5.07 -3.84
C GLY A 72 -0.62 -4.38 -2.56
N TYR A 73 0.53 -4.77 -2.00
CA TYR A 73 1.04 -4.18 -0.76
C TYR A 73 2.48 -3.70 -0.91
N LEU A 74 2.68 -2.43 -0.60
CA LEU A 74 3.99 -1.81 -0.42
C LEU A 74 4.23 -1.60 1.08
N PRO A 75 5.05 -2.42 1.73
CA PRO A 75 5.39 -2.24 3.14
C PRO A 75 6.36 -1.08 3.33
N GLN A 76 6.38 -0.53 4.55
CA GLN A 76 7.43 0.38 4.97
C GLN A 76 8.79 -0.30 4.82
N GLN A 77 9.73 0.35 4.13
CA GLN A 77 11.03 -0.23 3.80
C GLN A 77 11.95 -0.27 5.03
N THR A 78 12.50 -1.44 5.31
CA THR A 78 13.53 -1.63 6.35
C THR A 78 14.95 -1.65 5.75
N GLN A 79 15.97 -1.35 6.56
CA GLN A 79 17.37 -1.40 6.09
C GLN A 79 17.77 -2.79 5.56
N VAL A 80 17.32 -3.86 6.20
CA VAL A 80 17.60 -5.24 5.75
C VAL A 80 17.03 -5.51 4.34
N GLN A 81 15.89 -4.93 4.02
CA GLN A 81 15.31 -5.08 2.68
C GLN A 81 16.10 -4.32 1.61
N ARG A 82 16.79 -3.23 1.96
CA ARG A 82 17.62 -2.44 1.03
C ARG A 82 18.83 -3.22 0.51
N ASP A 83 19.36 -4.14 1.28
CA ASP A 83 20.56 -4.92 0.94
C ASP A 83 20.25 -6.24 0.24
N PHE A 84 19.01 -6.45 -0.22
CA PHE A 84 18.59 -7.71 -0.82
C PHE A 84 19.32 -7.99 -2.16
N PRO A 85 20.05 -9.12 -2.32
CA PRO A 85 20.92 -9.39 -3.45
C PRO A 85 20.17 -10.06 -4.63
N ALA A 86 19.07 -9.46 -5.09
CA ALA A 86 18.34 -9.92 -6.25
C ALA A 86 18.31 -8.86 -7.34
N SER A 87 18.07 -9.26 -8.57
CA SER A 87 17.84 -8.35 -9.68
C SER A 87 16.48 -7.64 -9.54
N VAL A 88 16.36 -6.46 -10.10
CA VAL A 88 15.09 -5.73 -10.19
C VAL A 88 14.00 -6.60 -10.80
N TRP A 89 14.33 -7.33 -11.88
CA TRP A 89 13.41 -8.26 -12.54
C TRP A 89 12.85 -9.32 -11.60
N GLU A 90 13.71 -9.99 -10.82
CA GLU A 90 13.29 -11.03 -9.89
C GLU A 90 12.37 -10.47 -8.79
N ILE A 91 12.68 -9.28 -8.26
CA ILE A 91 11.87 -8.64 -7.24
C ILE A 91 10.49 -8.29 -7.80
N VAL A 92 10.41 -7.63 -8.95
CA VAL A 92 9.13 -7.25 -9.55
C VAL A 92 8.30 -8.48 -9.90
N LEU A 93 8.91 -9.48 -10.55
CA LEU A 93 8.24 -10.72 -10.93
C LEU A 93 7.71 -11.50 -9.72
N SER A 94 8.38 -11.40 -8.56
CA SER A 94 7.91 -12.03 -7.32
C SER A 94 6.53 -11.52 -6.87
N GLY A 95 6.13 -10.32 -7.30
CA GLY A 95 4.79 -9.79 -7.07
C GLY A 95 3.67 -10.61 -7.73
N CYS A 96 4.00 -11.40 -8.75
CA CYS A 96 3.04 -12.31 -9.41
C CYS A 96 2.90 -13.68 -8.71
N GLN A 97 3.52 -13.89 -7.55
CA GLN A 97 3.57 -15.22 -6.91
C GLN A 97 2.18 -15.77 -6.56
N SER A 98 1.24 -14.93 -6.11
CA SER A 98 -0.14 -15.36 -5.83
C SER A 98 -0.85 -15.92 -7.06
N ARG A 99 -0.50 -15.44 -8.26
CA ARG A 99 -1.06 -15.86 -9.55
C ARG A 99 -0.52 -17.21 -10.03
N CYS A 100 0.69 -17.60 -9.57
CA CYS A 100 1.30 -18.88 -9.95
C CYS A 100 0.52 -20.09 -9.41
N GLY A 101 -0.20 -19.95 -8.30
CA GLY A 101 -0.85 -21.08 -7.63
C GLY A 101 0.18 -22.15 -7.27
N ARG A 102 0.00 -23.37 -7.79
CA ARG A 102 0.91 -24.51 -7.58
C ARG A 102 1.97 -24.70 -8.67
N ARG A 103 2.07 -23.77 -9.63
CA ARG A 103 3.05 -23.87 -10.73
C ARG A 103 4.45 -23.50 -10.23
N PRO A 104 5.51 -24.20 -10.61
CA PRO A 104 6.87 -23.90 -10.19
C PRO A 104 7.50 -22.72 -10.96
N PHE A 105 6.92 -22.30 -12.09
CA PHE A 105 7.45 -21.26 -12.96
C PHE A 105 6.39 -20.25 -13.37
N TYR A 106 6.81 -19.00 -13.52
CA TYR A 106 5.99 -17.92 -14.06
C TYR A 106 5.72 -18.13 -15.56
N ASN A 107 4.48 -17.93 -15.97
CA ASN A 107 4.06 -18.02 -17.36
C ASN A 107 4.33 -16.70 -18.13
N LYS A 108 3.90 -16.65 -19.39
CA LYS A 108 4.09 -15.48 -20.25
C LYS A 108 3.30 -14.25 -19.76
N GLU A 109 2.09 -14.46 -19.27
CA GLU A 109 1.21 -13.38 -18.79
C GLU A 109 1.80 -12.69 -17.54
N GLU A 110 2.29 -13.47 -16.59
CA GLU A 110 2.93 -12.93 -15.37
C GLU A 110 4.21 -12.16 -15.69
N LYS A 111 5.00 -12.65 -16.64
CA LYS A 111 6.20 -11.94 -17.13
C LYS A 111 5.84 -10.63 -17.84
N GLN A 112 4.74 -10.62 -18.59
CA GLN A 112 4.24 -9.41 -19.25
C GLN A 112 3.74 -8.41 -18.24
N LEU A 113 2.97 -8.82 -17.23
CA LEU A 113 2.54 -7.96 -16.12
C LEU A 113 3.74 -7.31 -15.41
N ALA A 114 4.80 -8.09 -15.14
CA ALA A 114 6.01 -7.56 -14.54
C ALA A 114 6.69 -6.51 -15.43
N GLN A 115 6.76 -6.73 -16.75
CA GLN A 115 7.30 -5.77 -17.71
C GLN A 115 6.46 -4.48 -17.76
N GLU A 116 5.14 -4.59 -17.80
CA GLU A 116 4.23 -3.45 -17.78
C GLU A 116 4.34 -2.65 -16.47
N ALA A 117 4.43 -3.34 -15.33
CA ALA A 117 4.65 -2.69 -14.03
C ALA A 117 5.99 -1.93 -14.00
N MET A 118 7.06 -2.52 -14.52
CA MET A 118 8.37 -1.85 -14.62
C MET A 118 8.32 -0.62 -15.53
N LYS A 119 7.59 -0.70 -16.64
CA LYS A 119 7.38 0.42 -17.56
C LYS A 119 6.63 1.55 -16.90
N ARG A 120 5.52 1.25 -16.21
CA ARG A 120 4.74 2.26 -15.45
C ARG A 120 5.56 2.97 -14.37
N MET A 121 6.54 2.27 -13.78
CA MET A 121 7.44 2.82 -12.75
C MET A 121 8.75 3.40 -13.34
N GLU A 122 8.92 3.41 -14.67
CA GLU A 122 10.09 3.97 -15.38
C GLU A 122 11.42 3.30 -14.96
N ILE A 123 11.41 1.99 -14.73
CA ILE A 123 12.58 1.21 -14.26
C ILE A 123 12.98 0.06 -15.20
N GLU A 124 12.48 0.02 -16.43
CA GLU A 124 12.79 -1.04 -17.40
C GLU A 124 14.27 -1.22 -17.64
N THR A 125 15.00 -0.10 -17.77
CA THR A 125 16.44 -0.08 -18.01
C THR A 125 17.26 -0.67 -16.86
N LEU A 126 16.65 -0.74 -15.67
CA LEU A 126 17.26 -1.26 -14.44
C LEU A 126 17.03 -2.76 -14.24
N SER A 127 16.30 -3.44 -15.13
CA SER A 127 15.80 -4.82 -14.94
C SER A 127 16.86 -5.81 -14.50
N LYS A 128 18.08 -5.71 -15.02
CA LYS A 128 19.21 -6.62 -14.73
C LYS A 128 20.10 -6.12 -13.58
N ARG A 129 19.89 -4.92 -13.08
CA ARG A 129 20.71 -4.39 -11.98
C ARG A 129 20.35 -5.04 -10.66
N CYS A 130 21.33 -5.15 -9.78
CA CYS A 130 21.12 -5.61 -8.41
C CYS A 130 20.36 -4.53 -7.62
N TYR A 131 19.32 -4.92 -6.89
CA TYR A 131 18.45 -4.01 -6.13
C TYR A 131 19.21 -3.17 -5.12
N ARG A 132 20.16 -3.76 -4.39
CA ARG A 132 20.99 -3.04 -3.40
C ARG A 132 21.86 -1.92 -3.99
N GLU A 133 22.11 -1.93 -5.32
CA GLU A 133 22.91 -0.91 -6.01
C GLU A 133 22.08 0.29 -6.46
N LEU A 134 20.79 0.27 -6.21
CA LEU A 134 19.85 1.32 -6.61
C LEU A 134 19.79 2.44 -5.58
N SER A 135 19.47 3.66 -6.04
CA SER A 135 19.11 4.75 -5.13
C SER A 135 17.82 4.42 -4.37
N GLY A 136 17.58 5.09 -3.23
CA GLY A 136 16.36 4.88 -2.44
C GLY A 136 15.07 5.06 -3.24
N GLY A 137 14.99 6.08 -4.08
CA GLY A 137 13.85 6.31 -4.96
C GLY A 137 13.67 5.21 -6.01
N GLN A 138 14.76 4.73 -6.61
CA GLN A 138 14.72 3.60 -7.54
C GLN A 138 14.26 2.32 -6.84
N GLN A 139 14.76 2.06 -5.63
CA GLN A 139 14.32 0.92 -4.83
C GLN A 139 12.81 0.99 -4.52
N GLN A 140 12.31 2.17 -4.19
CA GLN A 140 10.90 2.37 -3.90
C GLN A 140 10.02 2.16 -5.15
N ARG A 141 10.45 2.63 -6.33
CA ARG A 141 9.79 2.35 -7.62
C ARG A 141 9.74 0.84 -7.93
N VAL A 142 10.81 0.10 -7.61
CA VAL A 142 10.85 -1.38 -7.76
C VAL A 142 9.83 -2.05 -6.85
N LEU A 143 9.73 -1.64 -5.59
CA LEU A 143 8.75 -2.20 -4.64
C LEU A 143 7.31 -1.85 -5.04
N LEU A 144 7.07 -0.65 -5.57
CA LEU A 144 5.76 -0.25 -6.08
C LEU A 144 5.40 -1.07 -7.35
N ALA A 145 6.35 -1.29 -8.27
CA ALA A 145 6.16 -2.18 -9.42
C ALA A 145 5.82 -3.61 -8.99
N ARG A 146 6.50 -4.13 -7.97
CA ARG A 146 6.20 -5.44 -7.37
C ARG A 146 4.78 -5.49 -6.80
N ALA A 147 4.37 -4.46 -6.07
CA ALA A 147 3.00 -4.37 -5.52
C ALA A 147 1.95 -4.33 -6.63
N LEU A 148 2.21 -3.62 -7.74
CA LEU A 148 1.35 -3.58 -8.92
C LEU A 148 1.14 -4.95 -9.57
N CYS A 149 2.14 -5.83 -9.56
CA CYS A 149 2.01 -7.17 -10.10
C CYS A 149 0.97 -8.02 -9.33
N ALA A 150 0.83 -7.80 -8.02
CA ALA A 150 -0.21 -8.43 -7.20
C ALA A 150 -1.55 -7.70 -7.34
N ALA A 151 -1.53 -6.36 -7.42
CA ALA A 151 -2.72 -5.54 -7.44
C ALA A 151 -3.52 -5.69 -8.74
N GLN A 152 -4.80 -6.01 -8.60
CA GLN A 152 -5.74 -5.91 -9.72
C GLN A 152 -6.65 -4.68 -9.59
N LYS A 153 -7.05 -4.33 -8.37
CA LYS A 153 -8.04 -3.30 -8.10
C LYS A 153 -7.65 -2.34 -6.99
N MET A 154 -6.79 -2.78 -6.06
CA MET A 154 -6.45 -2.03 -4.85
C MET A 154 -4.97 -2.13 -4.51
N LEU A 155 -4.38 -1.01 -4.10
CA LEU A 155 -3.03 -0.89 -3.55
C LEU A 155 -3.08 -0.37 -2.11
N LEU A 156 -2.36 -1.06 -1.23
CA LEU A 156 -2.09 -0.62 0.13
C LEU A 156 -0.64 -0.17 0.23
N LEU A 157 -0.41 1.07 0.63
CA LEU A 157 0.91 1.72 0.67
C LEU A 157 1.21 2.16 2.12
N ASP A 158 2.26 1.61 2.71
CA ASP A 158 2.67 1.96 4.08
C ASP A 158 3.91 2.89 4.02
N GLU A 159 3.68 4.19 4.19
CA GLU A 159 4.70 5.25 4.14
C GLU A 159 5.58 5.19 2.86
N PRO A 160 4.99 5.26 1.66
CA PRO A 160 5.70 4.98 0.40
C PRO A 160 6.84 5.94 0.08
N VAL A 161 6.92 7.09 0.75
CA VAL A 161 7.94 8.13 0.49
C VAL A 161 8.89 8.34 1.66
N SER A 162 8.79 7.50 2.71
CA SER A 162 9.61 7.65 3.91
C SER A 162 11.11 7.55 3.61
N GLY A 163 11.87 8.59 4.00
CA GLY A 163 13.33 8.66 3.82
C GLY A 163 13.79 8.94 2.39
N LEU A 164 12.92 9.46 1.54
CA LEU A 164 13.26 9.95 0.20
C LEU A 164 13.53 11.47 0.22
N ASP A 165 14.34 11.92 -0.74
CA ASP A 165 14.55 13.34 -0.98
C ASP A 165 13.27 14.02 -1.46
N PRO A 166 13.07 15.35 -1.22
CA PRO A 166 11.83 16.05 -1.57
C PRO A 166 11.43 15.95 -3.04
N SER A 167 12.39 16.02 -3.98
CA SER A 167 12.10 15.89 -5.41
C SER A 167 11.60 14.49 -5.78
N VAL A 168 12.24 13.45 -5.23
CA VAL A 168 11.86 12.05 -5.43
C VAL A 168 10.52 11.73 -4.76
N THR A 169 10.25 12.36 -3.62
CA THR A 169 8.96 12.27 -2.93
C THR A 169 7.82 12.76 -3.81
N GLN A 170 8.00 13.94 -4.43
CA GLN A 170 6.99 14.52 -5.33
C GLN A 170 6.75 13.61 -6.55
N GLU A 171 7.81 13.11 -7.21
CA GLU A 171 7.70 12.17 -8.32
C GLU A 171 6.94 10.89 -7.92
N MET A 172 7.20 10.36 -6.72
CA MET A 172 6.53 9.16 -6.23
C MET A 172 5.03 9.40 -6.01
N TYR A 173 4.63 10.54 -5.43
CA TYR A 173 3.21 10.90 -5.30
C TYR A 173 2.53 11.05 -6.66
N GLU A 174 3.19 11.63 -7.65
CA GLU A 174 2.65 11.77 -9.01
C GLU A 174 2.44 10.40 -9.68
N LEU A 175 3.37 9.45 -9.49
CA LEU A 175 3.20 8.07 -9.95
C LEU A 175 1.99 7.39 -9.28
N ILE A 176 1.84 7.53 -7.95
CA ILE A 176 0.71 6.96 -7.21
C ILE A 176 -0.61 7.61 -7.66
N GLU A 177 -0.63 8.93 -7.87
CA GLU A 177 -1.80 9.64 -8.40
C GLU A 177 -2.18 9.15 -9.80
N GLN A 178 -1.18 8.89 -10.67
CA GLN A 178 -1.45 8.34 -12.00
C GLN A 178 -2.08 6.94 -11.90
N LEU A 179 -1.61 6.08 -10.98
CA LEU A 179 -2.22 4.77 -10.75
C LEU A 179 -3.69 4.90 -10.29
N HIS A 180 -3.98 5.88 -9.44
CA HIS A 180 -5.34 6.18 -9.02
C HIS A 180 -6.22 6.64 -10.19
N LYS A 181 -5.73 7.57 -11.03
CA LYS A 181 -6.41 8.03 -12.26
C LYS A 181 -6.67 6.89 -13.26
N ASP A 182 -5.80 5.89 -13.29
CA ASP A 182 -5.98 4.67 -14.09
C ASP A 182 -7.02 3.69 -13.48
N GLY A 183 -7.65 4.05 -12.38
CA GLY A 183 -8.76 3.33 -11.76
C GLY A 183 -8.37 2.36 -10.65
N ILE A 184 -7.12 2.40 -10.16
CA ILE A 184 -6.70 1.62 -9.00
C ILE A 184 -7.15 2.35 -7.73
N THR A 185 -7.82 1.64 -6.83
CA THR A 185 -8.17 2.16 -5.50
C THR A 185 -6.91 2.21 -4.64
N ILE A 186 -6.63 3.35 -4.02
CA ILE A 186 -5.43 3.56 -3.19
C ILE A 186 -5.82 3.65 -1.72
N MET A 187 -5.12 2.94 -0.87
CA MET A 187 -5.13 3.14 0.57
C MET A 187 -3.70 3.38 1.04
N MET A 188 -3.41 4.54 1.59
CA MET A 188 -2.05 4.97 1.92
C MET A 188 -1.94 5.45 3.35
N ILE A 189 -0.98 4.90 4.10
CA ILE A 189 -0.53 5.48 5.37
C ILE A 189 0.51 6.56 5.04
N THR A 190 0.32 7.75 5.59
CA THR A 190 1.29 8.84 5.44
C THR A 190 1.30 9.75 6.67
N HIS A 191 2.45 10.36 6.94
CA HIS A 191 2.61 11.46 7.90
C HIS A 191 2.56 12.83 7.20
N ASP A 192 2.57 12.85 5.87
CA ASP A 192 2.53 14.05 5.07
C ASP A 192 1.07 14.51 4.91
N VAL A 193 0.69 15.44 5.79
CA VAL A 193 -0.67 16.01 5.80
C VAL A 193 -0.96 16.80 4.52
N GLU A 194 0.04 17.48 3.96
CA GLU A 194 -0.13 18.26 2.72
C GLU A 194 -0.35 17.33 1.51
N ALA A 195 0.37 16.21 1.45
CA ALA A 195 0.09 15.19 0.45
C ALA A 195 -1.31 14.58 0.63
N ALA A 196 -1.73 14.29 1.86
CA ALA A 196 -3.09 13.81 2.12
C ALA A 196 -4.16 14.82 1.66
N LYS A 197 -3.98 16.11 1.95
CA LYS A 197 -4.88 17.19 1.46
C LYS A 197 -4.91 17.27 -0.07
N LYS A 198 -3.76 17.10 -0.72
CA LYS A 198 -3.63 17.26 -2.17
C LYS A 198 -4.24 16.09 -2.95
N TYR A 199 -4.00 14.85 -2.53
CA TYR A 199 -4.28 13.65 -3.33
C TYR A 199 -5.48 12.83 -2.83
N ALA A 200 -5.77 12.82 -1.52
CA ALA A 200 -6.82 11.96 -0.98
C ALA A 200 -8.22 12.40 -1.41
N THR A 201 -9.09 11.43 -1.70
CA THR A 201 -10.54 11.62 -1.80
C THR A 201 -11.20 11.50 -0.42
N LYS A 202 -10.62 10.66 0.45
CA LYS A 202 -11.06 10.44 1.84
C LYS A 202 -9.86 10.40 2.77
N ILE A 203 -10.03 10.88 3.99
CA ILE A 203 -8.97 10.86 5.00
C ILE A 203 -9.51 10.21 6.27
N LEU A 204 -8.80 9.19 6.76
CA LEU A 204 -9.07 8.49 8.00
C LEU A 204 -8.02 8.89 9.04
N LYS A 205 -8.43 9.67 10.04
CA LYS A 205 -7.56 10.06 11.16
C LYS A 205 -7.61 9.01 12.25
N VAL A 206 -6.46 8.48 12.60
CA VAL A 206 -6.26 7.51 13.69
C VAL A 206 -5.70 8.24 14.90
N GLN A 207 -6.51 8.35 15.96
CA GLN A 207 -6.17 9.04 17.19
C GLN A 207 -6.92 8.41 18.37
N ASP A 208 -6.33 8.42 19.58
CA ASP A 208 -6.97 7.97 20.82
C ASP A 208 -7.64 6.58 20.72
N LYS A 209 -6.92 5.65 20.08
CA LYS A 209 -7.38 4.27 19.80
C LYS A 209 -8.62 4.16 18.90
N THR A 210 -9.03 5.25 18.27
CA THR A 210 -10.16 5.25 17.33
C THR A 210 -9.71 5.67 15.93
N ALA A 211 -10.60 5.53 14.96
CA ALA A 211 -10.37 6.05 13.61
C ALA A 211 -11.66 6.70 13.10
N ILE A 212 -11.56 7.94 12.67
CA ILE A 212 -12.67 8.74 12.17
C ILE A 212 -12.36 9.34 10.80
N PHE A 213 -13.37 9.44 9.95
CA PHE A 213 -13.22 10.22 8.72
C PHE A 213 -13.19 11.71 9.05
N VAL A 214 -12.25 12.41 8.41
CA VAL A 214 -12.13 13.88 8.51
C VAL A 214 -12.19 14.48 7.11
N SER A 215 -12.77 15.68 7.00
CA SER A 215 -12.73 16.45 5.76
C SER A 215 -11.35 17.09 5.58
N ARG A 216 -11.05 17.52 4.34
CA ARG A 216 -9.81 18.27 4.06
C ARG A 216 -9.71 19.55 4.90
N ASP A 217 -10.82 20.24 5.07
CA ASP A 217 -10.88 21.50 5.82
C ASP A 217 -10.60 21.29 7.32
N GLN A 218 -11.02 20.15 7.88
CA GLN A 218 -10.74 19.80 9.28
C GLN A 218 -9.26 19.48 9.55
N LEU A 219 -8.45 19.30 8.51
CA LEU A 219 -7.00 19.13 8.66
C LEU A 219 -6.25 20.46 8.79
N GLU A 220 -6.90 21.61 8.55
CA GLU A 220 -6.28 22.93 8.70
C GLU A 220 -6.20 23.38 10.17
N GLU A 221 -6.94 22.72 11.06
CA GLU A 221 -6.98 23.02 12.50
C GLU A 221 -6.02 22.15 13.33
N ILE A 222 -5.18 21.36 12.69
CA ILE A 222 -4.21 20.46 13.33
C ILE A 222 -2.79 20.90 13.04
#